data_d76ce4f70a34b6954799d7af666c3438
#
_entry.id   d76ce4f70a34b6954799d7af666c3438
#
_cell.length_a   1.000
_cell.length_b   1.000
_cell.length_c   1.000
_cell.angle_alpha   90.00
_cell.angle_beta   90.00
_cell.angle_gamma   90.00
#
_symmetry.space_group_name_H-M   'P 1'
#
loop_
_entity.id
_entity.type
_entity.pdbx_description
1 polymer ?
#
loop_
_entity_poly.entity_id
_entity_poly.type
_entity_poly.pdbx_seq_one_letter_code
_entity_poly.pdbx_strand_id
1 'polypeptide(L)'
;PPAPRPIPGLTAYAATKAFLLSYTQTLHYELSPAGIHVTAVCPYWVKDTEFIGIAEKGGHGFRHYPLASRSQDVVRRALRDSALNLRVSTPGLVCTLHRAAAKVTPNLLCLPLADWLSHV
;
A
#
# COMPACT_ATOMS: atom_id res chain seq x y z
N PRO A 1 11.30 -7.56 -2.25
CA PRO A 1 10.42 -6.47 -1.85
C PRO A 1 9.50 -6.96 -0.74
N PRO A 2 9.27 -6.17 0.32
CA PRO A 2 8.36 -6.60 1.35
C PRO A 2 6.96 -6.74 0.76
N ALA A 3 6.39 -7.94 0.86
CA ALA A 3 5.00 -8.19 0.55
C ALA A 3 4.09 -7.35 1.46
N PRO A 4 2.88 -6.99 1.03
CA PRO A 4 1.87 -6.46 1.93
C PRO A 4 1.74 -7.40 3.13
N ARG A 5 1.77 -6.84 4.33
CA ARG A 5 1.80 -7.63 5.55
C ARG A 5 0.43 -8.21 5.85
N PRO A 6 0.35 -9.43 6.40
CA PRO A 6 -0.92 -9.98 6.83
C PRO A 6 -1.52 -9.10 7.95
N ILE A 7 -2.80 -8.79 7.80
CA ILE A 7 -3.59 -8.03 8.77
C ILE A 7 -4.71 -8.96 9.25
N PRO A 8 -4.83 -9.24 10.55
CA PRO A 8 -5.93 -10.03 11.07
C PRO A 8 -7.29 -9.46 10.61
N GLY A 9 -8.22 -10.32 10.21
CA GLY A 9 -9.52 -9.93 9.69
C GLY A 9 -9.56 -9.48 8.21
N LEU A 10 -8.39 -9.22 7.60
CA LEU A 10 -8.29 -8.82 6.18
C LEU A 10 -7.40 -9.77 5.37
N THR A 11 -7.36 -11.04 5.74
CA THR A 11 -6.45 -12.04 5.15
C THR A 11 -6.58 -12.14 3.63
N ALA A 12 -7.80 -12.30 3.11
CA ALA A 12 -8.05 -12.42 1.68
C ALA A 12 -7.67 -11.11 0.94
N TYR A 13 -8.00 -9.96 1.51
CA TYR A 13 -7.62 -8.67 0.96
C TYR A 13 -6.10 -8.51 0.90
N ALA A 14 -5.39 -8.80 2.00
CA ALA A 14 -3.94 -8.72 2.05
C ALA A 14 -3.28 -9.67 1.03
N ALA A 15 -3.80 -10.90 0.90
CA ALA A 15 -3.31 -11.87 -0.08
C ALA A 15 -3.49 -11.39 -1.53
N THR A 16 -4.66 -10.84 -1.88
CA THR A 16 -4.92 -10.31 -3.22
C THR A 16 -4.02 -9.10 -3.54
N LYS A 17 -3.79 -8.22 -2.57
CA LYS A 17 -2.89 -7.07 -2.74
C LYS A 17 -1.42 -7.49 -2.85
N ALA A 18 -1.01 -8.53 -2.12
CA ALA A 18 0.32 -9.13 -2.26
C ALA A 18 0.53 -9.72 -3.66
N PHE A 19 -0.46 -10.45 -4.16
CA PHE A 19 -0.45 -10.99 -5.52
C PHE A 19 -0.29 -9.87 -6.56
N LEU A 20 -1.13 -8.84 -6.50
CA LEU A 20 -1.08 -7.72 -7.45
C LEU A 20 0.27 -7.01 -7.42
N LEU A 21 0.85 -6.80 -6.25
CA LEU A 21 2.15 -6.15 -6.12
C LEU A 21 3.25 -7.00 -6.76
N SER A 22 3.28 -8.29 -6.48
CA SER A 22 4.25 -9.23 -7.06
C SER A 22 4.11 -9.29 -8.59
N TYR A 23 2.89 -9.45 -9.07
CA TYR A 23 2.57 -9.50 -10.50
C TYR A 23 3.00 -8.22 -11.23
N THR A 24 2.65 -7.05 -10.69
CA THR A 24 3.04 -5.76 -11.28
C THR A 24 4.55 -5.58 -11.35
N GLN A 25 5.28 -6.03 -10.33
CA GLN A 25 6.75 -5.94 -10.31
C GLN A 25 7.39 -6.87 -11.34
N THR A 26 6.83 -8.04 -11.57
CA THR A 26 7.27 -8.95 -12.62
C THR A 26 7.03 -8.34 -14.00
N LEU A 27 5.83 -7.82 -14.24
CA LEU A 27 5.51 -7.11 -15.48
C LEU A 27 6.42 -5.91 -15.74
N HIS A 28 6.74 -5.14 -14.69
CA HIS A 28 7.68 -4.03 -14.82
C HIS A 28 9.03 -4.52 -15.36
N TYR A 29 9.55 -5.61 -14.81
CA TYR A 29 10.83 -6.18 -15.25
C TYR A 29 10.77 -6.69 -16.69
N GLU A 30 9.72 -7.41 -17.04
CA GLU A 30 9.54 -8.01 -18.36
C GLU A 30 9.34 -6.95 -19.47
N LEU A 31 8.61 -5.87 -19.19
CA LEU A 31 8.20 -4.90 -20.18
C LEU A 31 9.09 -3.66 -20.24
N SER A 32 9.92 -3.41 -19.24
CA SER A 32 10.89 -2.28 -19.24
C SER A 32 11.82 -2.27 -20.47
N PRO A 33 12.36 -3.41 -20.95
CA PRO A 33 13.19 -3.42 -22.16
C PRO A 33 12.45 -2.97 -23.41
N ALA A 34 11.13 -3.11 -23.44
CA ALA A 34 10.26 -2.63 -24.52
C ALA A 34 9.84 -1.16 -24.37
N GLY A 35 10.36 -0.45 -23.37
CA GLY A 35 10.01 0.95 -23.10
C GLY A 35 8.64 1.13 -22.45
N ILE A 36 8.03 0.06 -21.94
CA ILE A 36 6.73 0.10 -21.28
C ILE A 36 6.93 0.22 -19.76
N HIS A 37 6.40 1.30 -19.19
CA HIS A 37 6.48 1.57 -17.76
C HIS A 37 5.30 0.96 -17.03
N VAL A 38 5.58 0.10 -16.05
CA VAL A 38 4.56 -0.52 -15.19
C VAL A 38 4.89 -0.19 -13.74
N THR A 39 3.98 0.47 -13.05
CA THR A 39 4.19 0.97 -11.69
C THR A 39 3.07 0.53 -10.76
N ALA A 40 3.40 -0.14 -9.67
CA ALA A 40 2.45 -0.43 -8.61
C ALA A 40 2.27 0.80 -7.71
N VAL A 41 1.05 1.31 -7.60
CA VAL A 41 0.73 2.42 -6.71
C VAL A 41 0.20 1.87 -5.39
N CYS A 42 0.93 2.15 -4.31
CA CYS A 42 0.61 1.68 -2.96
C CYS A 42 0.37 2.88 -2.03
N PRO A 43 -0.80 3.53 -2.12
CA PRO A 43 -1.13 4.63 -1.23
C PRO A 43 -1.42 4.11 0.19
N TYR A 44 -1.28 4.98 1.17
CA TYR A 44 -1.87 4.81 2.49
C TYR A 44 -3.37 5.12 2.40
N TRP A 45 -3.98 5.57 3.46
CA TRP A 45 -5.37 6.01 3.42
C TRP A 45 -5.53 7.24 2.54
N VAL A 46 -6.52 7.19 1.63
CA VAL A 46 -6.82 8.28 0.72
C VAL A 46 -8.15 8.88 1.16
N LYS A 47 -8.13 10.12 1.65
CA LYS A 47 -9.33 10.91 1.89
C LYS A 47 -9.91 11.34 0.56
N ASP A 48 -11.11 11.83 0.57
CA ASP A 48 -11.86 12.25 -0.62
C ASP A 48 -12.25 11.07 -1.56
N THR A 49 -12.39 9.86 -1.00
CA THR A 49 -12.88 8.68 -1.71
C THR A 49 -14.02 8.02 -0.95
N GLU A 50 -14.93 7.37 -1.66
CA GLU A 50 -16.03 6.60 -1.07
C GLU A 50 -15.55 5.38 -0.26
N PHE A 51 -14.30 4.98 -0.45
CA PHE A 51 -13.73 3.79 0.18
C PHE A 51 -13.78 3.87 1.72
N ILE A 52 -13.48 5.05 2.29
CA ILE A 52 -13.54 5.25 3.76
C ILE A 52 -14.97 5.08 4.26
N GLY A 53 -15.95 5.71 3.58
CA GLY A 53 -17.36 5.60 3.96
C GLY A 53 -17.91 4.17 3.85
N ILE A 54 -17.45 3.38 2.88
CA ILE A 54 -17.81 1.97 2.73
C ILE A 54 -17.18 1.11 3.84
N ALA A 55 -15.91 1.36 4.16
CA ALA A 55 -15.20 0.65 5.21
C ALA A 55 -15.82 0.91 6.60
N GLU A 56 -16.25 2.14 6.88
CA GLU A 56 -16.94 2.51 8.12
C GLU A 56 -18.30 1.80 8.26
N LYS A 57 -19.06 1.69 7.17
CA LYS A 57 -20.35 0.96 7.14
C LYS A 57 -20.17 -0.54 7.33
N GLY A 58 -19.02 -1.10 6.98
CA GLY A 58 -18.67 -2.51 7.17
C GLY A 58 -18.29 -2.88 8.62
N GLY A 59 -18.42 -1.98 9.59
CA GLY A 59 -18.12 -2.24 11.00
C GLY A 59 -16.62 -2.29 11.35
N HIS A 60 -15.75 -2.02 10.41
CA HIS A 60 -14.32 -1.86 10.64
C HIS A 60 -14.03 -0.38 10.96
N GLY A 61 -14.51 0.08 12.10
CA GLY A 61 -14.40 1.47 12.54
C GLY A 61 -12.96 1.86 12.85
N PHE A 62 -12.22 2.25 11.84
CA PHE A 62 -10.94 2.93 12.01
C PHE A 62 -11.19 4.40 12.36
N ARG A 63 -11.10 4.71 13.60
CA ARG A 63 -11.59 5.97 14.21
C ARG A 63 -10.82 7.25 13.86
N HIS A 64 -9.64 7.21 13.23
CA HIS A 64 -8.92 8.44 12.85
C HIS A 64 -7.84 8.14 11.79
N TYR A 65 -7.87 8.90 10.69
CA TYR A 65 -6.83 8.86 9.65
C TYR A 65 -6.08 10.20 9.58
N PRO A 66 -5.31 10.58 10.60
CA PRO A 66 -4.70 11.92 10.67
C PRO A 66 -3.73 12.20 9.53
N LEU A 67 -3.25 11.16 8.86
CA LEU A 67 -2.24 11.25 7.80
C LEU A 67 -2.76 10.75 6.44
N ALA A 68 -4.08 10.79 6.21
CA ALA A 68 -4.64 10.41 4.92
C ALA A 68 -4.23 11.42 3.83
N SER A 69 -3.77 10.91 2.70
CA SER A 69 -3.37 11.71 1.55
C SER A 69 -4.59 12.16 0.74
N ARG A 70 -4.48 13.30 0.04
CA ARG A 70 -5.50 13.69 -0.94
C ARG A 70 -5.37 12.85 -2.21
N SER A 71 -6.49 12.51 -2.83
CA SER A 71 -6.51 11.71 -4.07
C SER A 71 -5.66 12.35 -5.18
N GLN A 72 -5.73 13.66 -5.33
CA GLN A 72 -4.96 14.42 -6.32
C GLN A 72 -3.44 14.28 -6.11
N ASP A 73 -2.97 14.31 -4.86
CA ASP A 73 -1.55 14.18 -4.54
C ASP A 73 -1.04 12.76 -4.81
N VAL A 74 -1.90 11.76 -4.53
CA VAL A 74 -1.62 10.36 -4.87
C VAL A 74 -1.46 10.18 -6.37
N VAL A 75 -2.40 10.70 -7.17
CA VAL A 75 -2.36 10.61 -8.63
C VAL A 75 -1.13 11.34 -9.19
N ARG A 76 -0.88 12.58 -8.77
CA ARG A 76 0.28 13.35 -9.23
C ARG A 76 1.59 12.62 -8.94
N ARG A 77 1.73 12.05 -7.76
CA ARG A 77 2.92 11.29 -7.40
C ARG A 77 3.03 10.00 -8.21
N ALA A 78 1.93 9.27 -8.39
CA ALA A 78 1.91 8.04 -9.17
C ALA A 78 2.31 8.27 -10.63
N LEU A 79 1.80 9.31 -11.27
CA LEU A 79 2.15 9.68 -12.65
C LEU A 79 3.63 10.06 -12.78
N ARG A 80 4.15 10.85 -11.83
CA ARG A 80 5.57 11.21 -11.80
C ARG A 80 6.45 9.97 -11.64
N ASP A 81 6.14 9.10 -10.69
CA ASP A 81 6.92 7.91 -10.41
C ASP A 81 6.85 6.91 -11.58
N SER A 82 5.72 6.82 -12.29
CA SER A 82 5.58 6.05 -13.51
C SER A 82 6.41 6.62 -14.67
N ALA A 83 6.42 7.95 -14.85
CA ALA A 83 7.25 8.60 -15.85
C ALA A 83 8.75 8.36 -15.60
N LEU A 84 9.16 8.25 -14.34
CA LEU A 84 10.52 7.89 -13.92
C LEU A 84 10.80 6.38 -13.95
N ASN A 85 9.89 5.58 -14.48
CA ASN A 85 9.98 4.12 -14.53
C ASN A 85 10.27 3.46 -13.17
N LEU A 86 9.65 3.97 -12.10
CA LEU A 86 9.77 3.37 -10.78
C LEU A 86 8.81 2.18 -10.63
N ARG A 87 9.30 1.05 -10.16
CA ARG A 87 8.50 -0.17 -9.96
C ARG A 87 7.34 0.00 -8.99
N VAL A 88 7.54 0.81 -7.95
CA VAL A 88 6.57 1.01 -6.88
C VAL A 88 6.54 2.48 -6.49
N SER A 89 5.35 3.06 -6.55
CA SER A 89 5.05 4.38 -6.02
C SER A 89 4.38 4.26 -4.66
N THR A 90 4.94 4.92 -3.65
CA THR A 90 4.38 4.99 -2.30
C THR A 90 4.06 6.45 -1.96
N PRO A 91 2.90 6.96 -2.41
CA PRO A 91 2.50 8.32 -2.11
C PRO A 91 2.28 8.52 -0.62
N GLY A 92 2.97 9.49 -0.04
CA GLY A 92 2.91 9.83 1.38
C GLY A 92 4.14 9.40 2.19
N LEU A 93 4.50 10.23 3.17
CA LEU A 93 5.66 10.01 4.03
C LEU A 93 5.51 8.73 4.87
N VAL A 94 4.30 8.48 5.36
CA VAL A 94 3.96 7.30 6.17
C VAL A 94 4.19 6.00 5.39
N CYS A 95 3.77 5.94 4.13
CA CYS A 95 4.00 4.77 3.27
C CYS A 95 5.50 4.53 3.04
N THR A 96 6.24 5.60 2.83
CA THR A 96 7.69 5.51 2.59
C THR A 96 8.42 5.00 3.83
N LEU A 97 8.08 5.53 5.01
CA LEU A 97 8.65 5.10 6.29
C LEU A 97 8.24 3.67 6.65
N HIS A 98 6.96 3.33 6.49
CA HIS A 98 6.47 1.98 6.72
C HIS A 98 7.13 0.95 5.80
N ARG A 99 7.33 1.29 4.53
CA ARG A 99 8.06 0.44 3.58
C ARG A 99 9.53 0.26 3.97
N ALA A 100 10.19 1.32 4.45
CA ALA A 100 11.56 1.24 4.93
C ALA A 100 11.66 0.36 6.18
N ALA A 101 10.79 0.57 7.15
CA ALA A 101 10.70 -0.25 8.37
C ALA A 101 10.38 -1.72 8.07
N ALA A 102 9.50 -1.95 7.10
CA ALA A 102 9.11 -3.29 6.66
C ALA A 102 10.26 -4.12 6.08
N LYS A 103 11.31 -3.48 5.57
CA LYS A 103 12.50 -4.17 5.09
C LYS A 103 13.38 -4.73 6.21
N VAL A 104 13.31 -4.14 7.38
CA VAL A 104 14.20 -4.44 8.52
C VAL A 104 13.53 -5.36 9.54
N THR A 105 12.19 -5.34 9.64
CA THR A 105 11.45 -6.09 10.66
C THR A 105 10.98 -7.45 10.13
N PRO A 106 11.35 -8.57 10.77
CA PRO A 106 10.86 -9.91 10.40
C PRO A 106 9.33 -10.02 10.51
N ASN A 107 8.70 -10.76 9.60
CA ASN A 107 7.23 -10.97 9.61
C ASN A 107 6.69 -11.54 10.93
N LEU A 108 7.52 -12.29 11.65
CA LEU A 108 7.16 -12.91 12.92
C LEU A 108 6.84 -11.89 14.03
N LEU A 109 7.45 -10.70 13.99
CA LEU A 109 7.22 -9.64 14.97
C LEU A 109 6.08 -8.70 14.58
N CYS A 110 5.65 -8.71 13.32
CA CYS A 110 4.65 -7.78 12.82
C CYS A 110 3.23 -8.22 13.08
N LEU A 111 2.96 -9.53 13.08
CA LEU A 111 1.63 -10.07 13.36
C LEU A 111 1.14 -9.72 14.78
N PRO A 112 1.90 -10.03 15.85
CA PRO A 112 1.47 -9.70 17.20
C PRO A 112 1.41 -8.19 17.45
N LEU A 113 2.29 -7.40 16.82
CA LEU A 113 2.29 -5.95 16.96
C LEU A 113 1.08 -5.31 16.25
N ALA A 114 0.72 -5.80 15.07
CA ALA A 114 -0.45 -5.32 14.34
C ALA A 114 -1.75 -5.69 15.06
N ASP A 115 -1.82 -6.88 15.65
CA ASP A 115 -2.96 -7.33 16.44
C ASP A 115 -3.10 -6.48 17.71
N TRP A 116 -2.02 -6.23 18.42
CA TRP A 116 -2.01 -5.37 19.60
C TRP A 116 -2.46 -3.93 19.27
N LEU A 117 -1.98 -3.35 18.16
CA LEU A 117 -2.37 -2.00 17.73
C LEU A 117 -3.83 -1.91 17.26
N SER A 118 -4.43 -3.01 16.81
CA SER A 118 -5.84 -3.03 16.40
C SER A 118 -6.81 -3.08 17.58
N HIS A 119 -6.33 -3.48 18.77
CA HIS A 119 -7.10 -3.59 20.01
C HIS A 119 -6.92 -2.40 20.97
N VAL A 120 -6.03 -1.46 20.64
CA VAL A 120 -5.84 -0.20 21.37
C VAL A 120 -6.59 0.94 20.69
#